data_e25b21425795a6f3cec76778886a973f
#
_entry.id   e25b21425795a6f3cec76778886a973f
#
_cell.length_a   1.000
_cell.length_b   1.000
_cell.length_c   1.000
_cell.angle_alpha   90.00
_cell.angle_beta   90.00
_cell.angle_gamma   90.00
#
_symmetry.space_group_name_H-M   'P 1'
#
loop_
_entity.id
_entity.type
_entity.pdbx_description
1 polymer ?
#
loop_
_entity_poly.entity_id
_entity_poly.type
_entity_poly.pdbx_seq_one_letter_code
_entity_poly.pdbx_strand_id
1 'polypeptide(L)'
;GSLQKDQWIEDRMTELLPINYYHVVFTLPHELNSINLGHRSILFNLLFNAASQTLLEFAKTPKHLGAIPGILAILHTWGQQLSFHPHVHCIVSGGGILKAEDQFHWRNASRNKDDFLFPVKAMAIVFRGKYLHGLKKLLVESTISSPPGLDTKELFNLLYSKDWVVYAKKPFGGPQQVIEYLGRYTHKVAISNHRINSINSANKTVTFEYKDYSDQNQIKQMTLHADEFIRRFEQHILPKHFTKIRSYGYLSNRNRKSNIALILISLQLPLH
;
A
#
# COMPACT_ATOMS: atom_id res chain seq x y z
N GLY A 1 -2.07 -20.27 11.47
CA GLY A 1 -1.29 -19.14 11.06
C GLY A 1 -0.22 -19.37 10.02
N SER A 2 0.80 -20.27 10.25
CA SER A 2 1.90 -20.43 9.27
C SER A 2 1.45 -21.13 7.99
N LEU A 3 0.73 -22.24 8.08
CA LEU A 3 0.23 -23.02 6.95
C LEU A 3 -0.61 -22.18 5.96
N GLN A 4 -1.52 -21.34 6.45
CA GLN A 4 -2.33 -20.44 5.61
C GLN A 4 -1.48 -19.38 4.91
N LYS A 5 -0.39 -18.96 5.55
CA LYS A 5 0.57 -18.03 4.98
C LYS A 5 1.33 -18.68 3.82
N ASP A 6 1.84 -19.87 4.07
CA ASP A 6 2.67 -20.58 3.09
C ASP A 6 1.82 -20.94 1.87
N GLN A 7 0.59 -21.43 2.06
CA GLN A 7 -0.36 -21.66 0.96
C GLN A 7 -0.69 -20.38 0.18
N TRP A 8 -0.92 -19.25 0.88
CA TRP A 8 -1.20 -17.98 0.20
C TRP A 8 0.00 -17.50 -0.61
N ILE A 9 1.23 -17.69 -0.10
CA ILE A 9 2.45 -17.37 -0.83
C ILE A 9 2.58 -18.27 -2.08
N GLU A 10 2.39 -19.58 -1.93
CA GLU A 10 2.42 -20.54 -3.05
C GLU A 10 1.40 -20.17 -4.14
N ASP A 11 0.16 -19.85 -3.77
CA ASP A 11 -0.87 -19.39 -4.71
C ASP A 11 -0.43 -18.12 -5.46
N ARG A 12 0.28 -17.22 -4.78
CA ARG A 12 0.79 -15.99 -5.44
C ARG A 12 2.01 -16.26 -6.31
N MET A 13 2.82 -17.28 -5.97
CA MET A 13 3.96 -17.69 -6.80
C MET A 13 3.51 -18.15 -8.19
N THR A 14 2.43 -18.91 -8.29
CA THR A 14 1.87 -19.37 -9.56
C THR A 14 1.32 -18.25 -10.44
N GLU A 15 1.01 -17.09 -9.83
CA GLU A 15 0.50 -15.90 -10.54
C GLU A 15 1.62 -14.93 -10.98
N LEU A 16 2.84 -15.12 -10.50
CA LEU A 16 3.96 -14.24 -10.86
C LEU A 16 4.49 -14.57 -12.25
N LEU A 17 4.54 -13.53 -13.08
CA LEU A 17 5.11 -13.59 -14.41
C LEU A 17 6.63 -13.33 -14.34
N PRO A 18 7.45 -13.83 -15.27
CA PRO A 18 8.88 -13.53 -15.36
C PRO A 18 9.14 -12.14 -15.95
N ILE A 19 8.64 -11.12 -15.27
CA ILE A 19 8.71 -9.70 -15.66
C ILE A 19 9.22 -8.86 -14.49
N ASN A 20 9.56 -7.61 -14.75
CA ASN A 20 9.87 -6.65 -13.69
C ASN A 20 8.63 -6.30 -12.87
N TYR A 21 8.81 -6.09 -11.58
CA TYR A 21 7.79 -5.58 -10.66
C TYR A 21 8.32 -4.34 -9.95
N TYR A 22 7.47 -3.35 -9.79
CA TYR A 22 7.79 -2.08 -9.13
C TYR A 22 7.09 -1.98 -7.79
N HIS A 23 7.77 -1.39 -6.82
CA HIS A 23 7.20 -1.13 -5.51
C HIS A 23 6.88 0.36 -5.38
N VAL A 24 5.61 0.68 -5.16
CA VAL A 24 5.12 2.05 -4.96
C VAL A 24 4.39 2.13 -3.62
N VAL A 25 4.68 3.14 -2.82
CA VAL A 25 4.03 3.37 -1.51
C VAL A 25 3.30 4.70 -1.54
N PHE A 26 2.04 4.69 -1.16
CA PHE A 26 1.20 5.87 -1.00
C PHE A 26 0.95 6.11 0.49
N THR A 27 1.36 7.26 1.00
CA THR A 27 1.29 7.58 2.42
C THR A 27 0.35 8.74 2.70
N LEU A 28 -0.49 8.61 3.73
CA LEU A 28 -1.35 9.71 4.18
C LEU A 28 -0.58 10.66 5.12
N PRO A 29 -0.79 11.97 4.99
CA PRO A 29 -0.30 12.94 5.96
C PRO A 29 -0.86 12.70 7.37
N HIS A 30 -0.07 12.96 8.40
CA HIS A 30 -0.44 12.70 9.79
C HIS A 30 -1.60 13.58 10.27
N GLU A 31 -1.85 14.73 9.64
CA GLU A 31 -2.97 15.61 9.92
C GLU A 31 -4.33 14.93 9.69
N LEU A 32 -4.36 13.89 8.89
CA LEU A 32 -5.55 13.07 8.67
C LEU A 32 -5.77 12.00 9.75
N ASN A 33 -4.85 11.86 10.71
CA ASN A 33 -4.91 10.73 11.66
C ASN A 33 -6.15 10.77 12.55
N SER A 34 -6.57 11.95 13.04
CA SER A 34 -7.75 12.08 13.89
C SER A 34 -9.03 11.62 13.19
N ILE A 35 -9.23 12.05 11.94
CA ILE A 35 -10.38 11.64 11.12
C ILE A 35 -10.31 10.15 10.75
N ASN A 36 -9.09 9.65 10.42
CA ASN A 36 -8.88 8.26 10.07
C ASN A 36 -9.18 7.31 11.23
N LEU A 37 -8.78 7.65 12.44
CA LEU A 37 -9.02 6.82 13.63
C LEU A 37 -10.52 6.66 13.92
N GLY A 38 -11.32 7.70 13.69
CA GLY A 38 -12.77 7.64 13.86
C GLY A 38 -13.50 6.82 12.80
N HIS A 39 -12.94 6.72 11.58
CA HIS A 39 -13.62 6.13 10.42
C HIS A 39 -12.74 5.16 9.63
N ARG A 40 -11.96 4.32 10.33
CA ARG A 40 -10.90 3.46 9.77
C ARG A 40 -11.33 2.67 8.54
N SER A 41 -12.43 1.94 8.60
CA SER A 41 -12.86 1.08 7.49
C SER A 41 -13.13 1.88 6.21
N ILE A 42 -13.85 3.00 6.33
CA ILE A 42 -14.25 3.84 5.20
C ILE A 42 -13.02 4.53 4.60
N LEU A 43 -12.16 5.12 5.45
CA LEU A 43 -11.01 5.90 4.99
C LEU A 43 -9.85 5.04 4.50
N PHE A 44 -9.69 3.82 5.01
CA PHE A 44 -8.77 2.84 4.42
C PHE A 44 -9.27 2.35 3.05
N ASN A 45 -10.60 2.21 2.85
CA ASN A 45 -11.17 1.94 1.53
C ASN A 45 -10.88 3.10 0.55
N LEU A 46 -11.02 4.34 1.02
CA LEU A 46 -10.69 5.52 0.23
C LEU A 46 -9.20 5.57 -0.14
N LEU A 47 -8.30 5.21 0.80
CA LEU A 47 -6.86 5.13 0.55
C LEU A 47 -6.53 4.09 -0.54
N PHE A 48 -7.09 2.90 -0.45
CA PHE A 48 -6.93 1.88 -1.50
C PHE A 48 -7.43 2.36 -2.86
N ASN A 49 -8.61 3.00 -2.88
CA ASN A 49 -9.20 3.50 -4.12
C ASN A 49 -8.36 4.62 -4.74
N ALA A 50 -7.93 5.60 -3.94
CA ALA A 50 -7.09 6.69 -4.44
C ALA A 50 -5.75 6.19 -4.98
N ALA A 51 -5.09 5.26 -4.28
CA ALA A 51 -3.81 4.69 -4.70
C ALA A 51 -3.95 3.86 -5.99
N SER A 52 -4.91 2.91 -6.03
CA SER A 52 -5.11 2.06 -7.21
C SER A 52 -5.56 2.83 -8.44
N GLN A 53 -6.47 3.79 -8.28
CA GLN A 53 -6.92 4.65 -9.39
C GLN A 53 -5.81 5.55 -9.91
N THR A 54 -4.93 6.05 -9.04
CA THR A 54 -3.75 6.80 -9.47
C THR A 54 -2.85 5.95 -10.38
N LEU A 55 -2.50 4.74 -9.93
CA LEU A 55 -1.67 3.83 -10.74
C LEU A 55 -2.33 3.44 -12.05
N LEU A 56 -3.63 3.13 -12.05
CA LEU A 56 -4.37 2.75 -13.26
C LEU A 56 -4.51 3.92 -14.25
N GLU A 57 -4.65 5.16 -13.76
CA GLU A 57 -4.74 6.34 -14.63
C GLU A 57 -3.41 6.62 -15.33
N PHE A 58 -2.29 6.57 -14.57
CA PHE A 58 -0.97 6.70 -15.19
C PHE A 58 -0.69 5.58 -16.19
N ALA A 59 -1.08 4.34 -15.85
CA ALA A 59 -0.88 3.20 -16.71
C ALA A 59 -1.66 3.27 -18.04
N LYS A 60 -2.84 3.88 -18.06
CA LYS A 60 -3.63 4.07 -19.30
C LYS A 60 -2.94 5.00 -20.30
N THR A 61 -2.10 5.91 -19.84
CA THR A 61 -1.43 6.88 -20.69
C THR A 61 -0.39 6.19 -21.59
N PRO A 62 -0.49 6.29 -22.94
CA PRO A 62 0.46 5.64 -23.86
C PRO A 62 1.91 6.05 -23.65
N LYS A 63 2.14 7.28 -23.15
CA LYS A 63 3.47 7.80 -22.80
C LYS A 63 4.15 6.98 -21.69
N HIS A 64 3.35 6.34 -20.80
CA HIS A 64 3.89 5.56 -19.69
C HIS A 64 3.82 4.07 -19.99
N LEU A 65 2.62 3.48 -19.96
CA LEU A 65 2.42 2.06 -20.22
C LEU A 65 1.44 1.82 -21.38
N GLY A 66 0.33 2.56 -21.45
CA GLY A 66 -0.73 2.36 -22.44
C GLY A 66 -1.41 1.01 -22.34
N ALA A 67 -1.44 0.42 -21.14
CA ALA A 67 -1.99 -0.92 -20.87
C ALA A 67 -2.47 -1.01 -19.42
N ILE A 68 -3.20 -2.07 -19.07
CA ILE A 68 -3.72 -2.32 -17.73
C ILE A 68 -2.74 -3.22 -16.97
N PRO A 69 -2.00 -2.70 -15.97
CA PRO A 69 -1.08 -3.49 -15.16
C PRO A 69 -1.82 -4.37 -14.15
N GLY A 70 -1.11 -5.35 -13.58
CA GLY A 70 -1.51 -6.00 -12.34
C GLY A 70 -0.99 -5.24 -11.14
N ILE A 71 -1.84 -5.04 -10.15
CA ILE A 71 -1.49 -4.34 -8.91
C ILE A 71 -1.91 -5.20 -7.73
N LEU A 72 -0.99 -5.45 -6.80
CA LEU A 72 -1.26 -6.01 -5.49
C LEU A 72 -1.01 -4.93 -4.45
N ALA A 73 -2.03 -4.54 -3.71
CA ALA A 73 -1.98 -3.47 -2.72
C ALA A 73 -2.16 -4.01 -1.30
N ILE A 74 -1.29 -3.58 -0.36
CA ILE A 74 -1.24 -4.06 1.01
C ILE A 74 -1.30 -2.86 1.95
N LEU A 75 -2.29 -2.81 2.84
CA LEU A 75 -2.42 -1.76 3.84
C LEU A 75 -1.48 -2.02 5.03
N HIS A 76 -0.75 -0.98 5.41
CA HIS A 76 -0.09 -0.87 6.70
C HIS A 76 -0.57 0.40 7.43
N THR A 77 -0.65 0.33 8.76
CA THR A 77 -1.14 1.44 9.58
C THR A 77 -0.12 1.96 10.57
N TRP A 78 1.08 1.40 10.59
CA TRP A 78 2.11 1.68 11.60
C TRP A 78 3.42 2.21 11.05
N GLY A 79 4.04 3.11 11.80
CA GLY A 79 5.45 3.46 11.68
C GLY A 79 6.33 2.61 12.62
N GLN A 80 7.64 2.83 12.59
CA GLN A 80 8.61 2.07 13.40
C GLN A 80 8.40 2.24 14.91
N GLN A 81 7.89 3.39 15.34
CA GLN A 81 7.62 3.75 16.74
C GLN A 81 6.18 3.43 17.18
N LEU A 82 5.49 2.53 16.49
CA LEU A 82 4.07 2.26 16.68
C LEU A 82 3.18 3.50 16.52
N SER A 83 3.64 4.52 15.80
CA SER A 83 2.81 5.67 15.43
C SER A 83 1.77 5.26 14.38
N PHE A 84 0.57 5.82 14.48
CA PHE A 84 -0.46 5.61 13.47
C PHE A 84 -0.07 6.33 12.17
N HIS A 85 0.18 5.53 11.13
CA HIS A 85 0.75 6.00 9.86
C HIS A 85 0.20 5.18 8.68
N PRO A 86 -1.07 5.43 8.29
CA PRO A 86 -1.69 4.66 7.22
C PRO A 86 -1.00 4.87 5.88
N HIS A 87 -0.60 3.77 5.26
CA HIS A 87 -0.01 3.77 3.92
C HIS A 87 -0.28 2.44 3.21
N VAL A 88 -0.28 2.48 1.88
CA VAL A 88 -0.50 1.31 1.05
C VAL A 88 0.75 1.02 0.24
N HIS A 89 1.27 -0.21 0.40
CA HIS A 89 2.32 -0.76 -0.45
C HIS A 89 1.69 -1.39 -1.68
N CYS A 90 2.07 -0.92 -2.87
CA CYS A 90 1.62 -1.46 -4.13
C CYS A 90 2.77 -2.16 -4.86
N ILE A 91 2.57 -3.42 -5.24
CA ILE A 91 3.43 -4.13 -6.19
C ILE A 91 2.74 -4.04 -7.54
N VAL A 92 3.42 -3.44 -8.50
CA VAL A 92 2.88 -3.14 -9.83
C VAL A 92 3.70 -3.86 -10.89
N SER A 93 3.05 -4.61 -11.78
CA SER A 93 3.74 -5.27 -12.88
C SER A 93 4.38 -4.28 -13.85
N GLY A 94 5.59 -4.58 -14.33
CA GLY A 94 6.32 -3.82 -15.34
C GLY A 94 5.81 -4.04 -16.77
N GLY A 95 4.52 -4.27 -16.89
CA GLY A 95 3.79 -4.44 -18.13
C GLY A 95 2.31 -4.59 -17.84
N GLY A 96 1.51 -4.70 -18.88
CA GLY A 96 0.07 -4.80 -18.74
C GLY A 96 -0.62 -5.40 -19.95
N ILE A 97 -1.91 -5.65 -19.79
CA ILE A 97 -2.79 -6.13 -20.87
C ILE A 97 -3.30 -4.92 -21.65
N LEU A 98 -3.10 -4.95 -22.95
CA LEU A 98 -3.74 -4.09 -23.94
C LEU A 98 -4.84 -4.89 -24.64
N LYS A 99 -6.06 -4.40 -24.61
CA LYS A 99 -7.15 -4.95 -25.41
C LYS A 99 -7.29 -4.08 -26.68
N ALA A 100 -6.98 -4.66 -27.83
CA ALA A 100 -7.15 -4.04 -29.13
C ALA A 100 -7.87 -5.03 -30.07
N GLU A 101 -8.94 -4.58 -30.74
CA GLU A 101 -9.67 -5.36 -31.75
C GLU A 101 -10.03 -6.80 -31.29
N ASP A 102 -10.54 -6.94 -30.07
CA ASP A 102 -10.87 -8.20 -29.39
C ASP A 102 -9.71 -9.17 -29.15
N GLN A 103 -8.46 -8.74 -29.41
CA GLN A 103 -7.26 -9.49 -29.07
C GLN A 103 -6.59 -8.93 -27.81
N PHE A 104 -6.01 -9.82 -27.03
CA PHE A 104 -5.20 -9.48 -25.86
C PHE A 104 -3.73 -9.51 -26.22
N HIS A 105 -3.05 -8.40 -26.00
CA HIS A 105 -1.62 -8.28 -26.17
C HIS A 105 -0.95 -7.89 -24.86
N TRP A 106 0.20 -8.48 -24.60
CA TRP A 106 1.05 -8.01 -23.52
C TRP A 106 1.89 -6.83 -23.99
N ARG A 107 1.93 -5.79 -23.18
CA ARG A 107 2.77 -4.60 -23.40
C ARG A 107 3.73 -4.44 -22.25
N ASN A 108 5.04 -4.50 -22.51
CA ASN A 108 6.05 -4.18 -21.52
C ASN A 108 6.11 -2.67 -21.28
N ALA A 109 6.38 -2.28 -20.02
CA ALA A 109 6.69 -0.90 -19.70
C ALA A 109 8.01 -0.49 -20.39
N SER A 110 8.01 0.71 -20.99
CA SER A 110 9.24 1.31 -21.50
C SER A 110 10.19 1.60 -20.33
N ARG A 111 11.47 1.23 -20.46
CA ARG A 111 12.47 1.63 -19.48
C ARG A 111 12.65 3.14 -19.55
N ASN A 112 12.23 3.85 -18.53
CA ASN A 112 12.54 5.26 -18.37
C ASN A 112 13.98 5.42 -17.86
N LYS A 113 14.62 6.57 -18.16
CA LYS A 113 15.99 6.88 -17.70
C LYS A 113 16.16 6.76 -16.17
N ASP A 114 15.07 6.92 -15.41
CA ASP A 114 15.07 6.92 -13.94
C ASP A 114 14.69 5.57 -13.33
N ASP A 115 14.54 4.50 -14.12
CA ASP A 115 14.14 3.16 -13.67
C ASP A 115 12.82 3.11 -12.86
N PHE A 116 11.96 4.12 -12.96
CA PHE A 116 10.64 4.15 -12.32
C PHE A 116 9.53 3.92 -13.34
N LEU A 117 8.47 3.23 -12.92
CA LEU A 117 7.33 2.95 -13.79
C LEU A 117 6.59 4.25 -14.18
N PHE A 118 6.39 5.15 -13.22
CA PHE A 118 5.67 6.42 -13.40
C PHE A 118 6.35 7.57 -12.66
N PRO A 119 6.14 8.84 -13.10
CA PRO A 119 6.69 10.02 -12.43
C PRO A 119 6.13 10.20 -11.01
N VAL A 120 6.99 10.07 -9.99
CA VAL A 120 6.60 10.05 -8.56
C VAL A 120 5.90 11.35 -8.13
N LYS A 121 6.45 12.52 -8.49
CA LYS A 121 5.85 13.81 -8.13
C LYS A 121 4.45 13.98 -8.72
N ALA A 122 4.25 13.59 -9.99
CA ALA A 122 2.95 13.65 -10.62
C ALA A 122 1.94 12.69 -9.98
N MET A 123 2.38 11.46 -9.64
CA MET A 123 1.55 10.52 -8.87
C MET A 123 1.11 11.10 -7.53
N ALA A 124 1.99 11.79 -6.81
CA ALA A 124 1.67 12.40 -5.51
C ALA A 124 0.57 13.46 -5.62
N ILE A 125 0.62 14.30 -6.66
CA ILE A 125 -0.41 15.33 -6.91
C ILE A 125 -1.77 14.68 -7.23
N VAL A 126 -1.78 13.68 -8.12
CA VAL A 126 -3.02 12.97 -8.50
C VAL A 126 -3.60 12.20 -7.34
N PHE A 127 -2.77 11.50 -6.57
CA PHE A 127 -3.18 10.77 -5.37
C PHE A 127 -3.81 11.70 -4.33
N ARG A 128 -3.16 12.83 -4.02
CA ARG A 128 -3.70 13.88 -3.15
C ARG A 128 -5.08 14.33 -3.62
N GLY A 129 -5.21 14.69 -4.89
CA GLY A 129 -6.47 15.16 -5.47
C GLY A 129 -7.59 14.12 -5.33
N LYS A 130 -7.32 12.86 -5.67
CA LYS A 130 -8.30 11.77 -5.55
C LYS A 130 -8.73 11.52 -4.11
N TYR A 131 -7.76 11.45 -3.18
CA TYR A 131 -8.06 11.22 -1.77
C TYR A 131 -8.88 12.37 -1.18
N LEU A 132 -8.46 13.62 -1.39
CA LEU A 132 -9.17 14.79 -0.86
C LEU A 132 -10.55 14.99 -1.48
N HIS A 133 -10.71 14.71 -2.78
CA HIS A 133 -12.02 14.71 -3.41
C HIS A 133 -12.95 13.68 -2.76
N GLY A 134 -12.49 12.45 -2.57
CA GLY A 134 -13.26 11.40 -1.91
C GLY A 134 -13.58 11.73 -0.45
N LEU A 135 -12.62 12.27 0.31
CA LEU A 135 -12.81 12.69 1.69
C LEU A 135 -13.87 13.79 1.79
N LYS A 136 -13.79 14.81 0.92
CA LYS A 136 -14.79 15.90 0.87
C LYS A 136 -16.18 15.35 0.58
N LYS A 137 -16.31 14.43 -0.37
CA LYS A 137 -17.58 13.78 -0.71
C LYS A 137 -18.18 13.06 0.50
N LEU A 138 -17.39 12.25 1.22
CA LEU A 138 -17.84 11.51 2.40
C LEU A 138 -18.32 12.44 3.54
N LEU A 139 -17.65 13.58 3.73
CA LEU A 139 -18.06 14.60 4.71
C LEU A 139 -19.36 15.29 4.30
N VAL A 140 -19.49 15.69 3.03
CA VAL A 140 -20.70 16.34 2.50
C VAL A 140 -21.92 15.40 2.56
N GLU A 141 -21.73 14.14 2.25
CA GLU A 141 -22.78 13.10 2.32
C GLU A 141 -23.07 12.63 3.75
N SER A 142 -22.40 13.21 4.76
CA SER A 142 -22.50 12.79 6.17
C SER A 142 -22.23 11.29 6.41
N THR A 143 -21.52 10.64 5.50
CA THR A 143 -21.08 9.24 5.68
C THR A 143 -20.03 9.11 6.77
N ILE A 144 -19.24 10.17 6.97
CA ILE A 144 -18.30 10.34 8.08
C ILE A 144 -18.51 11.71 8.70
N SER A 145 -18.09 11.85 9.97
CA SER A 145 -18.08 13.11 10.69
C SER A 145 -16.65 13.61 10.95
N SER A 146 -16.46 14.90 11.02
CA SER A 146 -15.21 15.47 11.52
C SER A 146 -15.14 15.35 13.04
N PRO A 147 -13.94 15.12 13.61
CA PRO A 147 -13.76 15.21 15.06
C PRO A 147 -14.19 16.58 15.61
N PRO A 148 -14.71 16.65 16.85
CA PRO A 148 -15.06 17.90 17.49
C PRO A 148 -13.88 18.87 17.48
N GLY A 149 -14.15 20.15 17.15
CA GLY A 149 -13.14 21.21 17.12
C GLY A 149 -12.21 21.21 15.91
N LEU A 150 -12.33 20.25 14.98
CA LEU A 150 -11.54 20.24 13.74
C LEU A 150 -12.16 21.18 12.70
N ASP A 151 -11.45 22.25 12.34
CA ASP A 151 -11.81 23.09 11.19
C ASP A 151 -11.44 22.34 9.89
N THR A 152 -12.48 21.83 9.22
CA THR A 152 -12.29 21.06 7.97
C THR A 152 -11.79 21.95 6.84
N LYS A 153 -12.15 23.23 6.78
CA LYS A 153 -11.68 24.16 5.75
C LYS A 153 -10.19 24.43 5.88
N GLU A 154 -9.75 24.69 7.10
CA GLU A 154 -8.32 24.89 7.41
C GLU A 154 -7.53 23.62 7.13
N LEU A 155 -8.04 22.44 7.55
CA LEU A 155 -7.43 21.14 7.24
C LEU A 155 -7.26 20.93 5.74
N PHE A 156 -8.29 21.17 4.91
CA PHE A 156 -8.18 21.02 3.47
C PHE A 156 -7.16 22.00 2.86
N ASN A 157 -7.13 23.25 3.29
CA ASN A 157 -6.14 24.23 2.83
C ASN A 157 -4.72 23.75 3.14
N LEU A 158 -4.47 23.28 4.36
CA LEU A 158 -3.18 22.71 4.76
C LEU A 158 -2.82 21.49 3.91
N LEU A 159 -3.74 20.55 3.72
CA LEU A 159 -3.50 19.32 2.97
C LEU A 159 -3.23 19.59 1.47
N TYR A 160 -3.83 20.62 0.87
CA TYR A 160 -3.56 21.04 -0.50
C TYR A 160 -2.22 21.78 -0.64
N SER A 161 -1.77 22.49 0.39
CA SER A 161 -0.49 23.22 0.37
C SER A 161 0.73 22.31 0.57
N LYS A 162 0.54 21.11 1.13
CA LYS A 162 1.63 20.16 1.42
C LYS A 162 1.95 19.25 0.25
N ASP A 163 3.20 18.87 0.16
CA ASP A 163 3.62 17.75 -0.68
C ASP A 163 3.25 16.43 0.01
N TRP A 164 2.52 15.58 -0.72
CA TRP A 164 2.20 14.24 -0.25
C TRP A 164 3.28 13.25 -0.65
N VAL A 165 3.53 12.29 0.23
CA VAL A 165 4.60 11.32 0.01
C VAL A 165 4.10 10.13 -0.79
N VAL A 166 4.60 10.04 -2.02
CA VAL A 166 4.60 8.82 -2.81
C VAL A 166 6.04 8.39 -2.99
N TYR A 167 6.34 7.14 -2.65
CA TYR A 167 7.66 6.58 -2.77
C TYR A 167 7.66 5.44 -3.78
N ALA A 168 8.57 5.46 -4.73
CA ALA A 168 8.77 4.38 -5.67
C ALA A 168 10.19 3.85 -5.56
N LYS A 169 10.35 2.53 -5.64
CA LYS A 169 11.63 1.85 -5.75
C LYS A 169 11.86 1.38 -7.16
N LYS A 170 13.13 1.25 -7.52
CA LYS A 170 13.58 0.49 -8.67
C LYS A 170 12.94 -0.90 -8.68
N PRO A 171 12.82 -1.54 -9.85
CA PRO A 171 12.17 -2.84 -9.93
C PRO A 171 12.89 -3.86 -9.06
N PHE A 172 12.14 -4.82 -8.57
CA PHE A 172 12.70 -6.01 -7.93
C PHE A 172 13.59 -6.76 -8.93
N GLY A 173 14.65 -7.40 -8.45
CA GLY A 173 15.57 -8.20 -9.27
C GLY A 173 14.98 -9.50 -9.82
N GLY A 174 13.68 -9.70 -9.66
CA GLY A 174 12.93 -10.84 -10.20
C GLY A 174 11.75 -11.27 -9.34
N PRO A 175 10.96 -12.26 -9.80
CA PRO A 175 9.78 -12.77 -9.09
C PRO A 175 10.10 -13.26 -7.67
N GLN A 176 11.24 -13.90 -7.45
CA GLN A 176 11.66 -14.39 -6.14
C GLN A 176 11.72 -13.29 -5.09
N GLN A 177 12.28 -12.13 -5.43
CA GLN A 177 12.34 -10.99 -4.50
C GLN A 177 10.96 -10.40 -4.19
N VAL A 178 10.03 -10.44 -5.15
CA VAL A 178 8.63 -10.05 -4.92
C VAL A 178 7.99 -10.96 -3.89
N ILE A 179 8.21 -12.27 -3.99
CA ILE A 179 7.68 -13.26 -3.05
C ILE A 179 8.22 -13.06 -1.64
N GLU A 180 9.53 -12.90 -1.52
CA GLU A 180 10.17 -12.60 -0.22
C GLU A 180 9.62 -11.31 0.40
N TYR A 181 9.40 -10.30 -0.45
CA TYR A 181 8.78 -9.06 -0.03
C TYR A 181 7.35 -9.30 0.46
N LEU A 182 6.52 -9.99 -0.32
CA LEU A 182 5.15 -10.34 0.04
C LEU A 182 5.09 -11.13 1.34
N GLY A 183 5.94 -12.16 1.48
CA GLY A 183 6.03 -12.96 2.69
C GLY A 183 6.35 -12.14 3.94
N ARG A 184 7.19 -11.11 3.80
CA ARG A 184 7.50 -10.20 4.90
C ARG A 184 6.36 -9.24 5.26
N TYR A 185 5.59 -8.76 4.29
CA TYR A 185 4.64 -7.66 4.49
C TYR A 185 3.19 -8.09 4.68
N THR A 186 2.78 -9.24 4.13
CA THR A 186 1.40 -9.73 4.25
C THR A 186 1.04 -10.14 5.68
N HIS A 187 2.00 -10.69 6.43
CA HIS A 187 1.82 -11.17 7.81
C HIS A 187 2.51 -10.31 8.85
N LYS A 188 3.09 -9.16 8.44
CA LYS A 188 3.73 -8.26 9.38
C LYS A 188 2.70 -7.67 10.33
N VAL A 189 2.99 -7.78 11.62
CA VAL A 189 2.28 -7.10 12.71
C VAL A 189 2.96 -5.77 13.03
N ALA A 190 2.28 -4.88 13.72
CA ALA A 190 2.81 -3.57 14.06
C ALA A 190 4.14 -3.65 14.84
N ILE A 191 4.26 -4.64 15.72
CA ILE A 191 5.50 -4.98 16.40
C ILE A 191 5.61 -6.51 16.53
N SER A 192 6.79 -7.05 16.33
CA SER A 192 7.10 -8.47 16.53
C SER A 192 7.73 -8.68 17.90
N ASN A 193 7.55 -9.86 18.48
CA ASN A 193 8.02 -10.17 19.82
C ASN A 193 9.53 -9.93 20.00
N HIS A 194 10.34 -10.22 18.98
CA HIS A 194 11.80 -10.01 19.04
C HIS A 194 12.22 -8.54 19.16
N ARG A 195 11.31 -7.59 18.89
CA ARG A 195 11.56 -6.16 19.08
C ARG A 195 11.26 -5.69 20.50
N ILE A 196 10.58 -6.50 21.31
CA ILE A 196 10.28 -6.19 22.72
C ILE A 196 11.46 -6.65 23.55
N ASN A 197 12.22 -5.71 24.09
CA ASN A 197 13.44 -5.98 24.84
C ASN A 197 13.13 -6.34 26.29
N SER A 198 12.18 -5.60 26.92
CA SER A 198 11.82 -5.84 28.31
C SER A 198 10.41 -5.33 28.65
N ILE A 199 9.81 -5.98 29.63
CA ILE A 199 8.56 -5.57 30.26
C ILE A 199 8.86 -5.44 31.76
N ASN A 200 8.73 -4.21 32.29
CA ASN A 200 8.92 -3.94 33.70
C ASN A 200 7.56 -3.81 34.40
N SER A 201 7.18 -4.84 35.16
CA SER A 201 5.89 -4.87 35.86
C SER A 201 5.81 -3.89 37.01
N ALA A 202 6.91 -3.59 37.69
CA ALA A 202 6.94 -2.65 38.81
C ALA A 202 6.67 -1.21 38.34
N ASN A 203 7.29 -0.81 37.24
CA ASN A 203 7.13 0.54 36.68
C ASN A 203 6.06 0.59 35.56
N LYS A 204 5.40 -0.53 35.24
CA LYS A 204 4.40 -0.65 34.17
C LYS A 204 4.93 -0.10 32.83
N THR A 205 6.14 -0.47 32.44
CA THR A 205 6.75 0.00 31.20
C THR A 205 7.13 -1.14 30.26
N VAL A 206 7.08 -0.83 28.96
CA VAL A 206 7.52 -1.72 27.86
C VAL A 206 8.61 -1.00 27.08
N THR A 207 9.77 -1.66 26.94
CA THR A 207 10.89 -1.17 26.16
C THR A 207 11.02 -2.01 24.89
N PHE A 208 11.09 -1.35 23.74
CA PHE A 208 11.21 -1.99 22.43
C PHE A 208 12.16 -1.26 21.50
N GLU A 209 12.69 -1.98 20.52
CA GLU A 209 13.55 -1.45 19.49
C GLU A 209 12.76 -0.90 18.29
N TYR A 210 13.27 0.19 17.72
CA TYR A 210 12.79 0.74 16.47
C TYR A 210 13.93 1.23 15.59
N LYS A 211 13.73 1.20 14.28
CA LYS A 211 14.69 1.72 13.32
C LYS A 211 14.38 3.19 13.04
N ASP A 212 15.34 4.08 13.32
CA ASP A 212 15.21 5.50 13.03
C ASP A 212 15.72 5.80 11.62
N TYR A 213 14.80 6.02 10.69
CA TYR A 213 15.15 6.33 9.30
C TYR A 213 15.72 7.74 9.12
N SER A 214 15.48 8.65 10.06
CA SER A 214 16.01 10.02 10.04
C SER A 214 17.45 10.08 10.54
N ASP A 215 17.88 9.08 11.31
CA ASP A 215 19.21 8.96 11.86
C ASP A 215 19.95 7.74 11.27
N GLN A 216 20.28 7.82 10.00
CA GLN A 216 21.07 6.82 9.25
C GLN A 216 20.63 5.36 9.45
N ASN A 217 19.34 5.14 9.68
CA ASN A 217 18.76 3.82 9.97
C ASN A 217 19.26 3.16 11.28
N GLN A 218 19.71 3.92 12.25
CA GLN A 218 20.15 3.39 13.54
C GLN A 218 18.99 2.68 14.28
N ILE A 219 19.35 1.63 15.01
CA ILE A 219 18.43 0.95 15.91
C ILE A 219 18.45 1.68 17.24
N LYS A 220 17.31 2.19 17.66
CA LYS A 220 17.11 2.90 18.93
C LYS A 220 16.11 2.17 19.79
N GLN A 221 16.12 2.46 21.09
CA GLN A 221 15.16 1.94 22.04
C GLN A 221 14.14 3.01 22.43
N MET A 222 12.91 2.59 22.65
CA MET A 222 11.83 3.42 23.17
C MET A 222 11.17 2.70 24.34
N THR A 223 11.04 3.41 25.46
CA THR A 223 10.31 2.95 26.64
C THR A 223 9.01 3.73 26.75
N LEU A 224 7.90 3.02 26.82
CA LEU A 224 6.56 3.59 26.98
C LEU A 224 5.92 3.01 28.26
N HIS A 225 5.04 3.81 28.87
CA HIS A 225 4.10 3.25 29.85
C HIS A 225 3.22 2.19 29.17
N ALA A 226 2.83 1.15 29.88
CA ALA A 226 2.08 0.02 29.30
C ALA A 226 0.78 0.48 28.63
N ASP A 227 0.05 1.42 29.25
CA ASP A 227 -1.20 1.95 28.69
C ASP A 227 -0.96 2.66 27.34
N GLU A 228 0.12 3.45 27.23
CA GLU A 228 0.47 4.12 25.97
C GLU A 228 0.93 3.12 24.90
N PHE A 229 1.68 2.09 25.30
CA PHE A 229 2.06 1.01 24.38
C PHE A 229 0.82 0.29 23.84
N ILE A 230 -0.13 -0.08 24.72
CA ILE A 230 -1.39 -0.73 24.34
C ILE A 230 -2.21 0.20 23.44
N ARG A 231 -2.38 1.46 23.83
CA ARG A 231 -3.11 2.47 23.06
C ARG A 231 -2.55 2.60 21.62
N ARG A 232 -1.23 2.64 21.47
CA ARG A 232 -0.60 2.66 20.14
C ARG A 232 -0.86 1.37 19.39
N PHE A 233 -0.70 0.24 20.04
CA PHE A 233 -0.88 -1.08 19.43
C PHE A 233 -2.32 -1.28 18.92
N GLU A 234 -3.33 -0.90 19.70
CA GLU A 234 -4.75 -1.04 19.35
C GLU A 234 -5.14 -0.25 18.09
N GLN A 235 -4.47 0.86 17.81
CA GLN A 235 -4.71 1.63 16.59
C GLN A 235 -4.41 0.84 15.32
N HIS A 236 -3.62 -0.23 15.42
CA HIS A 236 -3.21 -1.08 14.29
C HIS A 236 -4.07 -2.33 14.13
N ILE A 237 -4.97 -2.60 15.07
CA ILE A 237 -5.95 -3.67 14.96
C ILE A 237 -6.98 -3.24 13.91
N LEU A 238 -7.02 -3.95 12.79
CA LEU A 238 -7.93 -3.63 11.70
C LEU A 238 -9.38 -3.95 12.08
N PRO A 239 -10.37 -3.24 11.51
CA PRO A 239 -11.77 -3.58 11.68
C PRO A 239 -12.05 -5.03 11.32
N LYS A 240 -13.02 -5.64 12.00
CA LYS A 240 -13.43 -7.04 11.72
C LYS A 240 -13.77 -7.20 10.23
N HIS A 241 -13.30 -8.28 9.62
CA HIS A 241 -13.47 -8.61 8.19
C HIS A 241 -12.85 -7.59 7.21
N PHE A 242 -12.01 -6.67 7.66
CA PHE A 242 -11.36 -5.74 6.74
C PHE A 242 -10.29 -6.45 5.89
N THR A 243 -10.46 -6.39 4.56
CA THR A 243 -9.51 -6.98 3.62
C THR A 243 -8.30 -6.06 3.46
N LYS A 244 -7.18 -6.47 4.05
CA LYS A 244 -5.92 -5.70 4.09
C LYS A 244 -5.08 -5.85 2.81
N ILE A 245 -5.36 -6.87 1.98
CA ILE A 245 -4.64 -7.14 0.73
C ILE A 245 -5.66 -7.14 -0.40
N ARG A 246 -5.42 -6.34 -1.45
CA ARG A 246 -6.33 -6.18 -2.58
C ARG A 246 -5.60 -6.23 -3.90
N SER A 247 -6.27 -6.76 -4.90
CA SER A 247 -5.74 -6.88 -6.27
C SER A 247 -6.55 -6.02 -7.24
N TYR A 248 -5.84 -5.38 -8.17
CA TYR A 248 -6.45 -4.50 -9.17
C TYR A 248 -5.85 -4.76 -10.56
N GLY A 249 -6.42 -4.11 -11.56
CA GLY A 249 -6.01 -4.28 -12.94
C GLY A 249 -6.27 -5.72 -13.42
N TYR A 250 -5.34 -6.32 -14.13
CA TYR A 250 -5.52 -7.70 -14.61
C TYR A 250 -5.50 -8.74 -13.48
N LEU A 251 -5.01 -8.40 -12.29
CA LEU A 251 -5.06 -9.24 -11.08
C LEU A 251 -6.39 -9.15 -10.32
N SER A 252 -7.37 -8.37 -10.78
CA SER A 252 -8.68 -8.30 -10.11
C SER A 252 -9.34 -9.69 -10.04
N ASN A 253 -9.99 -10.00 -8.90
CA ASN A 253 -10.47 -11.35 -8.60
C ASN A 253 -11.41 -11.92 -9.67
N ARG A 254 -12.23 -11.07 -10.32
CA ARG A 254 -13.25 -11.51 -11.27
C ARG A 254 -12.67 -12.28 -12.47
N ASN A 255 -11.53 -11.82 -13.04
CA ASN A 255 -10.98 -12.34 -14.28
C ASN A 255 -9.50 -12.75 -14.15
N ARG A 256 -9.01 -12.92 -12.92
CA ARG A 256 -7.58 -13.17 -12.65
C ARG A 256 -7.03 -14.36 -13.42
N LYS A 257 -7.64 -15.53 -13.27
CA LYS A 257 -7.16 -16.77 -13.91
C LYS A 257 -7.14 -16.66 -15.42
N SER A 258 -8.23 -16.17 -16.02
CA SER A 258 -8.31 -15.98 -17.47
C SER A 258 -7.31 -14.94 -17.99
N ASN A 259 -7.14 -13.84 -17.26
CA ASN A 259 -6.15 -12.82 -17.64
C ASN A 259 -4.72 -13.37 -17.59
N ILE A 260 -4.35 -14.13 -16.54
CA ILE A 260 -3.02 -14.73 -16.41
C ILE A 260 -2.78 -15.74 -17.54
N ALA A 261 -3.75 -16.61 -17.86
CA ALA A 261 -3.66 -17.54 -18.97
C ALA A 261 -3.43 -16.83 -20.31
N LEU A 262 -4.18 -15.77 -20.58
CA LEU A 262 -4.00 -14.95 -21.80
C LEU A 262 -2.62 -14.28 -21.86
N ILE A 263 -2.11 -13.81 -20.72
CA ILE A 263 -0.77 -13.22 -20.65
C ILE A 263 0.30 -14.27 -20.94
N LEU A 264 0.20 -15.47 -20.35
CA LEU A 264 1.14 -16.56 -20.58
C LEU A 264 1.18 -16.95 -22.07
N ILE A 265 0.01 -17.06 -22.71
CA ILE A 265 -0.10 -17.30 -24.15
C ILE A 265 0.58 -16.18 -24.93
N SER A 266 0.29 -14.91 -24.61
CA SER A 266 0.88 -13.75 -25.29
C SER A 266 2.40 -13.65 -25.13
N LEU A 267 2.94 -14.15 -24.02
CA LEU A 267 4.37 -14.22 -23.73
C LEU A 267 5.02 -15.51 -24.22
N GLN A 268 4.28 -16.42 -24.84
CA GLN A 268 4.73 -17.76 -25.26
C GLN A 268 5.31 -18.58 -24.09
N LEU A 269 4.71 -18.46 -22.92
CA LEU A 269 5.09 -19.18 -21.71
C LEU A 269 4.14 -20.36 -21.46
N PRO A 270 4.61 -21.43 -20.77
CA PRO A 270 3.75 -22.58 -20.45
C PRO A 270 2.60 -22.15 -19.53
N LEU A 271 1.42 -22.74 -19.74
CA LEU A 271 0.27 -22.62 -18.84
C LEU A 271 0.51 -23.50 -17.61
N HIS A 272 0.29 -22.96 -16.42
CA HIS A 272 0.40 -23.67 -15.13
C HIS A 272 -0.95 -24.23 -14.69
#